data_77bbf6dc8bd108e2c34dd7e3ae867727
#
_entry.id   77bbf6dc8bd108e2c34dd7e3ae867727
#
_cell.length_a   1.000
_cell.length_b   1.000
_cell.length_c   1.000
_cell.angle_alpha   90.00
_cell.angle_beta   90.00
_cell.angle_gamma   90.00
#
_symmetry.space_group_name_H-M   'P 1'
#
loop_
_entity.id
_entity.type
_entity.pdbx_description
1 polymer ?
#
loop_
_entity_poly.entity_id
_entity_poly.type
_entity_poly.pdbx_seq_one_letter_code
_entity_poly.pdbx_strand_id
1 'polypeptide(L)'
;MSSQIISPNTPPNTPSNVPPNTPPNTPPSTAAVSDPSAALAQFAATLKFSDIPAPVLRRAEDLLLDWLASALAGKGARPVESITRFMQAMGPSDGPSQILIKRQTSSPLVAAVANAAASHFAEQDDVHNGSVFHPAAVVFPPALAVAQAIGASGADLLTASVVGYEVGIRVGEFLGRSHYRVFHTTGTAGTLAAAAAVGWLLKLNAAQMRHAFGSAGTQSAGLWEFLRTAADSKQLHTAHAAGAGLTAAYLAADGFTGAQAIFDGKQGLAAGMSSDADPAKLSAGLGNRWALAETSFKFHASCRHTHPAADALQALMREHQLAADAVAQVTAQVHQGAIDVLGPVVDPQTVHQAKFSIGTVLGLIAVQGSAGLTEFDADYRSPAVMGFRDKVAMVLDTEVDQAYPARWIGKVQVTTTDGRQLSARVDEPKGDPGNTLSRPELEHKAQRLAAYRGGATAAEMDTAIAQVWGLAQAAGVPRFFA
;
A
#
# COMPACT_ATOMS: atom_id res chain seq x y z
N MET A 1 -43.99 -48.15 2.84
CA MET A 1 -45.18 -47.65 2.11
C MET A 1 -44.70 -46.71 1.06
N SER A 2 -44.62 -47.23 -0.02
CA SER A 2 -45.09 -47.04 -1.41
C SER A 2 -44.32 -45.93 -2.16
N SER A 3 -43.47 -46.43 -3.00
CA SER A 3 -42.88 -45.84 -4.19
C SER A 3 -43.93 -45.41 -5.21
N GLN A 4 -43.74 -44.26 -5.87
CA GLN A 4 -44.26 -44.05 -7.23
C GLN A 4 -43.17 -43.44 -8.12
N ILE A 5 -42.83 -44.26 -9.12
CA ILE A 5 -42.03 -43.96 -10.29
C ILE A 5 -43.00 -43.35 -11.34
N ILE A 6 -42.62 -42.22 -11.95
CA ILE A 6 -43.31 -41.69 -13.15
C ILE A 6 -42.31 -41.68 -14.31
N SER A 7 -42.65 -42.46 -15.37
CA SER A 7 -41.94 -42.55 -16.63
C SER A 7 -42.28 -41.41 -17.61
N PRO A 8 -41.43 -41.12 -18.63
CA PRO A 8 -41.57 -39.96 -19.50
C PRO A 8 -42.50 -40.20 -20.69
N ASN A 9 -43.35 -39.24 -21.04
CA ASN A 9 -44.10 -39.18 -22.28
C ASN A 9 -43.42 -38.19 -23.26
N THR A 10 -43.07 -38.71 -24.42
CA THR A 10 -42.63 -37.99 -25.61
C THR A 10 -43.83 -37.74 -26.53
N PRO A 11 -44.07 -36.52 -27.08
CA PRO A 11 -44.97 -36.32 -28.21
C PRO A 11 -44.20 -36.12 -29.52
N PRO A 12 -44.85 -36.38 -30.68
CA PRO A 12 -44.19 -36.55 -31.96
C PRO A 12 -43.93 -35.24 -32.72
N ASN A 13 -42.87 -35.27 -33.54
CA ASN A 13 -42.45 -34.27 -34.50
C ASN A 13 -43.49 -34.03 -35.62
N THR A 14 -43.79 -32.76 -35.87
CA THR A 14 -44.31 -32.30 -37.18
C THR A 14 -43.42 -31.18 -37.71
N PRO A 15 -42.98 -31.19 -38.97
CA PRO A 15 -42.15 -30.13 -39.55
C PRO A 15 -43.03 -28.99 -40.08
N SER A 16 -42.81 -27.76 -39.62
CA SER A 16 -43.35 -26.57 -40.24
C SER A 16 -42.27 -25.84 -41.05
N ASN A 17 -42.50 -25.75 -42.37
CA ASN A 17 -41.75 -24.92 -43.30
C ASN A 17 -41.98 -23.45 -43.01
N VAL A 18 -40.91 -22.73 -42.64
CA VAL A 18 -40.84 -21.27 -42.63
C VAL A 18 -39.65 -20.85 -43.50
N PRO A 19 -39.82 -19.93 -44.50
CA PRO A 19 -38.73 -19.51 -45.36
C PRO A 19 -37.71 -18.65 -44.60
N PRO A 20 -36.43 -18.60 -45.01
CA PRO A 20 -35.41 -17.83 -44.32
C PRO A 20 -35.59 -16.34 -44.56
N ASN A 21 -35.89 -15.58 -43.51
CA ASN A 21 -35.74 -14.11 -43.49
C ASN A 21 -34.27 -13.80 -43.35
N THR A 22 -33.64 -13.31 -44.40
CA THR A 22 -32.30 -12.71 -44.38
C THR A 22 -32.42 -11.31 -43.73
N PRO A 23 -31.75 -11.05 -42.60
CA PRO A 23 -31.67 -9.70 -42.07
C PRO A 23 -30.67 -8.87 -42.91
N PRO A 24 -30.91 -7.56 -43.07
CA PRO A 24 -29.98 -6.70 -43.80
C PRO A 24 -28.61 -6.64 -43.14
N ASN A 25 -27.57 -6.78 -43.98
CA ASN A 25 -26.18 -6.60 -43.60
C ASN A 25 -25.95 -5.17 -43.13
N THR A 26 -26.00 -4.94 -41.82
CA THR A 26 -25.44 -3.76 -41.20
C THR A 26 -24.01 -4.10 -40.80
N PRO A 27 -22.97 -3.40 -41.28
CA PRO A 27 -21.62 -3.68 -40.82
C PRO A 27 -21.53 -3.41 -39.33
N PRO A 28 -20.85 -4.25 -38.54
CA PRO A 28 -20.68 -3.97 -37.14
C PRO A 28 -19.84 -2.71 -36.98
N SER A 29 -20.39 -1.70 -36.31
CA SER A 29 -19.65 -0.55 -35.80
C SER A 29 -18.64 -1.06 -34.77
N THR A 30 -17.45 -1.37 -35.21
CA THR A 30 -16.31 -1.72 -34.33
C THR A 30 -15.62 -0.43 -33.88
N ALA A 31 -16.26 0.33 -33.00
CA ALA A 31 -15.49 0.94 -31.95
C ALA A 31 -15.19 -0.20 -30.98
N ALA A 32 -13.97 -0.74 -30.99
CA ALA A 32 -13.52 -1.71 -30.00
C ALA A 32 -13.69 -1.04 -28.64
N VAL A 33 -14.67 -1.51 -27.86
CA VAL A 33 -14.80 -1.15 -26.45
C VAL A 33 -13.48 -1.59 -25.83
N SER A 34 -12.62 -0.66 -25.48
CA SER A 34 -11.35 -0.97 -24.81
C SER A 34 -11.69 -1.70 -23.52
N ASP A 35 -11.25 -2.96 -23.38
CA ASP A 35 -11.34 -3.72 -22.11
C ASP A 35 -10.18 -3.25 -21.21
N PRO A 36 -10.42 -2.35 -20.22
CA PRO A 36 -9.36 -1.82 -19.37
C PRO A 36 -8.66 -2.92 -18.56
N SER A 37 -9.38 -3.98 -18.20
CA SER A 37 -8.85 -5.12 -17.47
C SER A 37 -7.88 -5.93 -18.34
N ALA A 38 -8.21 -6.14 -19.62
CA ALA A 38 -7.31 -6.78 -20.56
C ALA A 38 -6.06 -5.92 -20.85
N ALA A 39 -6.23 -4.60 -20.99
CA ALA A 39 -5.11 -3.67 -21.19
C ALA A 39 -4.15 -3.70 -19.98
N LEU A 40 -4.68 -3.71 -18.76
CA LEU A 40 -3.88 -3.81 -17.53
C LEU A 40 -3.11 -5.13 -17.46
N ALA A 41 -3.76 -6.26 -17.77
CA ALA A 41 -3.13 -7.58 -17.78
C ALA A 41 -2.04 -7.69 -18.86
N GLN A 42 -2.30 -7.13 -20.05
CA GLN A 42 -1.31 -7.08 -21.14
C GLN A 42 -0.09 -6.26 -20.72
N PHE A 43 -0.28 -5.05 -20.16
CA PHE A 43 0.80 -4.22 -19.64
C PHE A 43 1.61 -4.98 -18.59
N ALA A 44 0.93 -5.55 -17.58
CA ALA A 44 1.58 -6.29 -16.50
C ALA A 44 2.40 -7.49 -16.99
N ALA A 45 1.94 -8.19 -18.03
CA ALA A 45 2.63 -9.36 -18.58
C ALA A 45 3.81 -9.01 -19.49
N THR A 46 3.81 -7.84 -20.15
CA THR A 46 4.74 -7.56 -21.25
C THR A 46 5.74 -6.44 -20.98
N LEU A 47 5.63 -5.72 -19.86
CA LEU A 47 6.57 -4.66 -19.50
C LEU A 47 8.01 -5.19 -19.45
N LYS A 48 8.94 -4.53 -20.11
CA LYS A 48 10.36 -4.86 -20.09
C LYS A 48 11.14 -3.81 -19.29
N PHE A 49 12.27 -4.21 -18.72
CA PHE A 49 13.18 -3.30 -18.03
C PHE A 49 13.58 -2.09 -18.90
N SER A 50 13.83 -2.32 -20.20
CA SER A 50 14.18 -1.27 -21.17
C SER A 50 13.10 -0.25 -21.44
N ASP A 51 11.83 -0.57 -21.14
CA ASP A 51 10.69 0.30 -21.39
C ASP A 51 10.44 1.27 -20.22
N ILE A 52 11.12 1.03 -19.08
CA ILE A 52 10.96 1.83 -17.88
C ILE A 52 11.92 3.01 -17.89
N PRO A 53 11.44 4.27 -17.79
CA PRO A 53 12.32 5.43 -17.75
C PRO A 53 13.29 5.39 -16.56
N ALA A 54 14.54 5.83 -16.78
CA ALA A 54 15.56 5.83 -15.75
C ALA A 54 15.16 6.55 -14.43
N PRO A 55 14.40 7.67 -14.43
CA PRO A 55 13.89 8.25 -13.20
C PRO A 55 12.94 7.33 -12.42
N VAL A 56 12.12 6.52 -13.12
CA VAL A 56 11.19 5.56 -12.51
C VAL A 56 11.96 4.40 -11.88
N LEU A 57 12.99 3.89 -12.56
CA LEU A 57 13.89 2.86 -12.00
C LEU A 57 14.58 3.36 -10.73
N ARG A 58 15.13 4.59 -10.77
CA ARG A 58 15.74 5.20 -9.56
C ARG A 58 14.71 5.32 -8.43
N ARG A 59 13.48 5.71 -8.73
CA ARG A 59 12.42 5.77 -7.72
C ARG A 59 12.09 4.39 -7.16
N ALA A 60 12.11 3.32 -7.97
CA ALA A 60 11.91 1.95 -7.52
C ALA A 60 13.03 1.49 -6.54
N GLU A 61 14.28 1.87 -6.80
CA GLU A 61 15.41 1.64 -5.87
C GLU A 61 15.20 2.42 -4.56
N ASP A 62 14.82 3.69 -4.64
CA ASP A 62 14.56 4.54 -3.47
C ASP A 62 13.45 3.94 -2.58
N LEU A 63 12.36 3.46 -3.20
CA LEU A 63 11.24 2.80 -2.52
C LEU A 63 11.65 1.43 -1.92
N LEU A 64 12.51 0.68 -2.60
CA LEU A 64 13.04 -0.59 -2.08
C LEU A 64 13.86 -0.37 -0.81
N LEU A 65 14.74 0.65 -0.78
CA LEU A 65 15.51 0.98 0.41
C LEU A 65 14.60 1.39 1.57
N ASP A 66 13.62 2.24 1.31
CA ASP A 66 12.64 2.69 2.29
C ASP A 66 11.84 1.52 2.88
N TRP A 67 11.43 0.58 2.01
CA TRP A 67 10.74 -0.63 2.42
C TRP A 67 11.61 -1.56 3.27
N LEU A 68 12.85 -1.84 2.85
CA LEU A 68 13.77 -2.70 3.61
C LEU A 68 13.94 -2.21 5.05
N ALA A 69 14.17 -0.90 5.19
CA ALA A 69 14.32 -0.27 6.49
C ALA A 69 13.04 -0.31 7.33
N SER A 70 11.89 -0.08 6.70
CA SER A 70 10.58 -0.15 7.34
C SER A 70 10.27 -1.56 7.84
N ALA A 71 10.62 -2.60 7.07
CA ALA A 71 10.47 -4.00 7.46
C ALA A 71 11.36 -4.35 8.67
N LEU A 72 12.61 -3.87 8.70
CA LEU A 72 13.51 -4.08 9.85
C LEU A 72 12.97 -3.46 11.14
N ALA A 73 12.35 -2.29 11.05
CA ALA A 73 11.73 -1.63 12.19
C ALA A 73 10.54 -2.40 12.78
N GLY A 74 10.00 -3.38 12.07
CA GLY A 74 8.97 -4.31 12.56
C GLY A 74 9.49 -5.40 13.49
N LYS A 75 10.81 -5.59 13.63
CA LYS A 75 11.42 -6.61 14.49
C LYS A 75 10.94 -6.50 15.94
N GLY A 76 10.59 -7.64 16.54
CA GLY A 76 10.16 -7.72 17.93
C GLY A 76 8.75 -7.14 18.20
N ALA A 77 8.05 -6.66 17.19
CA ALA A 77 6.68 -6.21 17.35
C ALA A 77 5.72 -7.39 17.52
N ARG A 78 4.88 -7.36 18.55
CA ARG A 78 3.99 -8.48 18.92
C ARG A 78 3.18 -9.06 17.75
N PRO A 79 2.45 -8.26 16.93
CA PRO A 79 1.69 -8.81 15.80
C PRO A 79 2.58 -9.41 14.72
N VAL A 80 3.75 -8.82 14.44
CA VAL A 80 4.73 -9.32 13.46
C VAL A 80 5.31 -10.65 13.93
N GLU A 81 5.70 -10.73 15.19
CA GLU A 81 6.22 -11.97 15.78
C GLU A 81 5.17 -13.09 15.80
N SER A 82 3.90 -12.74 16.04
CA SER A 82 2.79 -13.71 16.03
C SER A 82 2.58 -14.30 14.64
N ILE A 83 2.50 -13.47 13.62
CA ILE A 83 2.34 -13.92 12.22
C ILE A 83 3.57 -14.72 11.78
N THR A 84 4.77 -14.25 12.11
CA THR A 84 6.02 -14.94 11.74
C THR A 84 6.11 -16.33 12.36
N ARG A 85 5.81 -16.47 13.65
CA ARG A 85 5.78 -17.80 14.32
C ARG A 85 4.75 -18.73 13.71
N PHE A 86 3.56 -18.22 13.39
CA PHE A 86 2.53 -19.00 12.69
C PHE A 86 3.05 -19.52 11.35
N MET A 87 3.65 -18.65 10.54
CA MET A 87 4.20 -19.05 9.24
C MET A 87 5.35 -20.04 9.35
N GLN A 88 6.24 -19.88 10.35
CA GLN A 88 7.33 -20.84 10.62
C GLN A 88 6.81 -22.20 11.09
N ALA A 89 5.69 -22.24 11.81
CA ALA A 89 5.07 -23.50 12.23
C ALA A 89 4.37 -24.24 11.08
N MET A 90 3.90 -23.49 10.05
CA MET A 90 3.17 -24.07 8.90
C MET A 90 4.05 -24.33 7.68
N GLY A 91 5.23 -23.75 7.61
CA GLY A 91 6.13 -23.86 6.45
C GLY A 91 7.43 -24.58 6.75
N PRO A 92 8.27 -24.77 5.71
CA PRO A 92 9.58 -25.40 5.87
C PRO A 92 10.52 -24.53 6.71
N SER A 93 11.42 -25.17 7.47
CA SER A 93 12.41 -24.50 8.31
C SER A 93 13.59 -23.92 7.52
N ASP A 94 13.71 -24.24 6.22
CA ASP A 94 14.72 -23.76 5.31
C ASP A 94 14.15 -23.59 3.90
N GLY A 95 14.84 -22.84 3.05
CA GLY A 95 14.41 -22.59 1.68
C GLY A 95 15.16 -21.47 0.98
N PRO A 96 14.73 -21.09 -0.22
CA PRO A 96 15.44 -20.11 -1.04
C PRO A 96 15.23 -18.65 -0.60
N SER A 97 14.16 -18.34 0.13
CA SER A 97 13.69 -16.99 0.35
C SER A 97 13.91 -16.50 1.77
N GLN A 98 14.38 -15.27 1.94
CA GLN A 98 14.80 -14.70 3.21
C GLN A 98 13.64 -14.09 4.01
N ILE A 99 13.56 -14.42 5.30
CA ILE A 99 12.78 -13.73 6.32
C ILE A 99 13.68 -12.67 6.95
N LEU A 100 13.52 -11.40 6.56
CA LEU A 100 14.46 -10.31 6.88
C LEU A 100 14.72 -10.15 8.37
N ILE A 101 13.67 -10.02 9.19
CA ILE A 101 13.78 -9.76 10.64
C ILE A 101 14.34 -10.93 11.45
N LYS A 102 14.31 -12.15 10.90
CA LYS A 102 14.78 -13.37 11.56
C LYS A 102 16.15 -13.84 11.11
N ARG A 103 16.68 -13.27 10.01
CA ARG A 103 17.93 -13.73 9.36
C ARG A 103 17.86 -15.24 9.01
N GLN A 104 16.69 -15.73 8.68
CA GLN A 104 16.40 -17.12 8.34
C GLN A 104 15.84 -17.21 6.93
N THR A 105 15.82 -18.42 6.40
CA THR A 105 15.28 -18.71 5.09
C THR A 105 14.08 -19.66 5.20
N SER A 106 13.19 -19.63 4.19
CA SER A 106 12.05 -20.52 4.10
C SER A 106 11.51 -20.55 2.66
N SER A 107 10.32 -21.11 2.44
CA SER A 107 9.63 -21.03 1.16
C SER A 107 9.27 -19.58 0.82
N PRO A 108 9.06 -19.26 -0.49
CA PRO A 108 8.63 -17.92 -0.92
C PRO A 108 7.37 -17.44 -0.21
N LEU A 109 6.38 -18.32 0.03
CA LEU A 109 5.14 -17.95 0.70
C LEU A 109 5.39 -17.52 2.15
N VAL A 110 6.16 -18.31 2.91
CA VAL A 110 6.48 -17.99 4.31
C VAL A 110 7.23 -16.67 4.42
N ALA A 111 8.26 -16.48 3.58
CA ALA A 111 9.06 -15.26 3.57
C ALA A 111 8.23 -14.04 3.16
N ALA A 112 7.40 -14.15 2.12
CA ALA A 112 6.52 -13.07 1.67
C ALA A 112 5.56 -12.60 2.78
N VAL A 113 4.86 -13.53 3.43
CA VAL A 113 3.90 -13.24 4.49
C VAL A 113 4.57 -12.60 5.71
N ALA A 114 5.69 -13.17 6.18
CA ALA A 114 6.43 -12.64 7.33
C ALA A 114 7.00 -11.24 7.07
N ASN A 115 7.61 -11.02 5.91
CA ASN A 115 8.17 -9.73 5.52
C ASN A 115 7.07 -8.68 5.31
N ALA A 116 5.91 -9.04 4.73
CA ALA A 116 4.79 -8.13 4.56
C ALA A 116 4.17 -7.71 5.89
N ALA A 117 4.05 -8.61 6.86
CA ALA A 117 3.63 -8.28 8.22
C ALA A 117 4.58 -7.26 8.86
N ALA A 118 5.89 -7.45 8.72
CA ALA A 118 6.92 -6.59 9.28
C ALA A 118 6.91 -5.19 8.66
N SER A 119 6.67 -5.09 7.35
CA SER A 119 6.75 -3.87 6.55
C SER A 119 5.87 -2.73 7.05
N HIS A 120 4.66 -3.06 7.54
CA HIS A 120 3.61 -2.08 7.82
C HIS A 120 3.48 -1.68 9.29
N PHE A 121 4.28 -2.28 10.17
CA PHE A 121 4.20 -2.03 11.62
C PHE A 121 4.68 -0.63 12.01
N ALA A 122 5.78 -0.18 11.43
CA ALA A 122 6.44 1.06 11.81
C ALA A 122 5.65 2.32 11.42
N GLU A 123 4.67 2.22 10.49
CA GLU A 123 4.00 3.36 9.86
C GLU A 123 5.01 4.30 9.15
N GLN A 124 6.06 3.70 8.57
CA GLN A 124 7.12 4.41 7.86
C GLN A 124 7.26 3.98 6.40
N ASP A 125 6.56 2.91 5.99
CA ASP A 125 6.43 2.47 4.61
C ASP A 125 5.70 3.52 3.76
N ASP A 126 5.95 3.50 2.47
CA ASP A 126 5.44 4.45 1.49
C ASP A 126 3.90 4.57 1.44
N VAL A 127 3.40 5.52 0.68
CA VAL A 127 1.98 5.65 0.36
C VAL A 127 1.78 6.33 -0.99
N HIS A 128 0.88 5.80 -1.82
CA HIS A 128 0.36 6.51 -2.97
C HIS A 128 -0.88 7.30 -2.55
N ASN A 129 -0.78 8.64 -2.61
CA ASN A 129 -1.79 9.55 -2.08
C ASN A 129 -3.15 9.40 -2.78
N GLY A 130 -3.17 9.31 -4.11
CA GLY A 130 -4.39 9.25 -4.91
C GLY A 130 -5.25 8.01 -4.64
N SER A 131 -4.65 6.86 -4.36
CA SER A 131 -5.33 5.61 -4.04
C SER A 131 -5.38 5.28 -2.55
N VAL A 132 -4.71 6.07 -1.70
CA VAL A 132 -4.52 5.83 -0.26
C VAL A 132 -4.05 4.38 0.01
N PHE A 133 -3.04 3.97 -0.74
CA PHE A 133 -2.51 2.62 -0.80
C PHE A 133 -1.02 2.62 -0.43
N HIS A 134 -0.57 1.60 0.32
CA HIS A 134 0.84 1.40 0.72
C HIS A 134 1.48 0.28 -0.12
N PRO A 135 1.99 0.58 -1.33
CA PRO A 135 2.43 -0.44 -2.28
C PRO A 135 3.60 -1.27 -1.77
N ALA A 136 4.61 -0.63 -1.17
CA ALA A 136 5.83 -1.29 -0.74
C ALA A 136 5.56 -2.51 0.15
N ALA A 137 4.61 -2.38 1.08
CA ALA A 137 4.31 -3.41 2.07
C ALA A 137 3.75 -4.72 1.48
N VAL A 138 3.26 -4.70 0.25
CA VAL A 138 2.61 -5.85 -0.40
C VAL A 138 3.23 -6.25 -1.74
N VAL A 139 4.06 -5.38 -2.33
CA VAL A 139 4.75 -5.66 -3.60
C VAL A 139 6.15 -6.23 -3.35
N PHE A 140 6.99 -5.54 -2.58
CA PHE A 140 8.37 -5.99 -2.37
C PHE A 140 8.48 -7.33 -1.62
N PRO A 141 7.68 -7.64 -0.59
CA PRO A 141 7.81 -8.91 0.12
C PRO A 141 7.66 -10.14 -0.78
N PRO A 142 6.57 -10.30 -1.57
CA PRO A 142 6.43 -11.45 -2.45
C PRO A 142 7.36 -11.39 -3.66
N ALA A 143 7.64 -10.19 -4.20
CA ALA A 143 8.58 -10.04 -5.32
C ALA A 143 10.00 -10.46 -4.91
N LEU A 144 10.51 -9.98 -3.77
CA LEU A 144 11.82 -10.38 -3.24
C LEU A 144 11.89 -11.89 -2.99
N ALA A 145 10.87 -12.43 -2.32
CA ALA A 145 10.85 -13.85 -1.98
C ALA A 145 10.87 -14.75 -3.21
N VAL A 146 10.08 -14.43 -4.23
CA VAL A 146 10.04 -15.20 -5.48
C VAL A 146 11.31 -14.96 -6.31
N ALA A 147 11.79 -13.72 -6.42
CA ALA A 147 13.02 -13.41 -7.15
C ALA A 147 14.23 -14.17 -6.59
N GLN A 148 14.37 -14.26 -5.27
CA GLN A 148 15.41 -15.08 -4.61
C GLN A 148 15.22 -16.56 -4.92
N ALA A 149 13.98 -17.07 -4.95
CA ALA A 149 13.70 -18.48 -5.18
C ALA A 149 14.01 -18.94 -6.61
N ILE A 150 13.80 -18.09 -7.59
CA ILE A 150 14.03 -18.42 -9.01
C ILE A 150 15.39 -17.95 -9.51
N GLY A 151 16.21 -17.31 -8.67
CA GLY A 151 17.51 -16.77 -9.08
C GLY A 151 17.40 -15.60 -10.06
N ALA A 152 16.38 -14.75 -9.91
CA ALA A 152 16.14 -13.59 -10.77
C ALA A 152 17.25 -12.54 -10.63
N SER A 153 17.48 -11.74 -11.69
CA SER A 153 18.37 -10.59 -11.64
C SER A 153 17.78 -9.42 -10.82
N GLY A 154 18.64 -8.48 -10.44
CA GLY A 154 18.16 -7.25 -9.81
C GLY A 154 17.25 -6.42 -10.72
N ALA A 155 17.53 -6.40 -12.04
CA ALA A 155 16.67 -5.79 -13.03
C ALA A 155 15.28 -6.45 -13.10
N ASP A 156 15.21 -7.78 -12.97
CA ASP A 156 13.92 -8.50 -12.89
C ASP A 156 13.13 -8.11 -11.63
N LEU A 157 13.78 -8.03 -10.47
CA LEU A 157 13.12 -7.59 -9.24
C LEU A 157 12.56 -6.17 -9.36
N LEU A 158 13.36 -5.23 -9.89
CA LEU A 158 12.90 -3.85 -10.10
C LEU A 158 11.72 -3.79 -11.08
N THR A 159 11.79 -4.52 -12.21
CA THR A 159 10.69 -4.56 -13.19
C THR A 159 9.41 -5.13 -12.58
N ALA A 160 9.50 -6.25 -11.87
CA ALA A 160 8.38 -6.87 -11.19
C ALA A 160 7.76 -5.93 -10.15
N SER A 161 8.60 -5.19 -9.42
CA SER A 161 8.13 -4.20 -8.46
C SER A 161 7.39 -3.05 -9.14
N VAL A 162 7.91 -2.52 -10.24
CA VAL A 162 7.22 -1.50 -11.04
C VAL A 162 5.85 -2.02 -11.49
N VAL A 163 5.77 -3.24 -12.03
CA VAL A 163 4.50 -3.88 -12.44
C VAL A 163 3.52 -3.95 -11.27
N GLY A 164 3.98 -4.41 -10.11
CA GLY A 164 3.13 -4.49 -8.91
C GLY A 164 2.59 -3.14 -8.46
N TYR A 165 3.43 -2.11 -8.43
CA TYR A 165 3.03 -0.74 -8.10
C TYR A 165 2.00 -0.20 -9.10
N GLU A 166 2.28 -0.32 -10.40
CA GLU A 166 1.39 0.17 -11.45
C GLU A 166 0.01 -0.48 -11.40
N VAL A 167 -0.06 -1.79 -11.18
CA VAL A 167 -1.34 -2.51 -11.05
C VAL A 167 -2.05 -2.12 -9.76
N GLY A 168 -1.37 -2.21 -8.62
CA GLY A 168 -2.01 -1.96 -7.32
C GLY A 168 -2.54 -0.55 -7.17
N ILE A 169 -1.77 0.46 -7.59
CA ILE A 169 -2.18 1.86 -7.54
C ILE A 169 -3.40 2.11 -8.43
N ARG A 170 -3.40 1.61 -9.67
CA ARG A 170 -4.54 1.75 -10.57
C ARG A 170 -5.79 1.04 -10.05
N VAL A 171 -5.64 -0.12 -9.44
CA VAL A 171 -6.76 -0.81 -8.77
C VAL A 171 -7.29 0.00 -7.60
N GLY A 172 -6.43 0.61 -6.80
CA GLY A 172 -6.85 1.50 -5.71
C GLY A 172 -7.56 2.76 -6.22
N GLU A 173 -7.07 3.39 -7.30
CA GLU A 173 -7.73 4.51 -7.98
C GLU A 173 -9.07 4.12 -8.60
N PHE A 174 -9.15 2.91 -9.19
CA PHE A 174 -10.37 2.34 -9.73
C PHE A 174 -11.45 2.17 -8.65
N LEU A 175 -11.09 1.67 -7.47
CA LEU A 175 -12.03 1.43 -6.38
C LEU A 175 -12.53 2.73 -5.72
N GLY A 176 -11.77 3.82 -5.80
CA GLY A 176 -12.21 5.15 -5.38
C GLY A 176 -12.37 5.38 -3.88
N ARG A 177 -12.99 6.50 -3.53
CA ARG A 177 -13.10 6.96 -2.12
C ARG A 177 -14.13 6.18 -1.30
N SER A 178 -15.20 5.71 -1.89
CA SER A 178 -16.23 4.95 -1.18
C SER A 178 -15.70 3.63 -0.64
N HIS A 179 -14.79 3.00 -1.39
CA HIS A 179 -14.07 1.82 -0.97
C HIS A 179 -13.28 2.06 0.32
N TYR A 180 -12.51 3.14 0.38
CA TYR A 180 -11.64 3.45 1.51
C TYR A 180 -12.39 3.68 2.83
N ARG A 181 -13.68 4.01 2.79
CA ARG A 181 -14.50 4.16 4.01
C ARG A 181 -14.68 2.87 4.80
N VAL A 182 -14.62 1.73 4.13
CA VAL A 182 -14.88 0.41 4.72
C VAL A 182 -13.66 -0.49 4.65
N PHE A 183 -12.93 -0.41 3.55
CA PHE A 183 -11.83 -1.32 3.25
C PHE A 183 -10.46 -0.63 3.30
N HIS A 184 -9.49 -1.32 3.87
CA HIS A 184 -8.08 -0.93 3.80
C HIS A 184 -7.54 -1.27 2.41
N THR A 185 -7.35 -0.26 1.56
CA THR A 185 -6.92 -0.43 0.15
C THR A 185 -5.65 -1.29 0.03
N THR A 186 -4.73 -1.21 1.01
CA THR A 186 -3.51 -2.02 1.04
C THR A 186 -3.81 -3.52 1.13
N GLY A 187 -4.86 -3.91 1.85
CA GLY A 187 -5.30 -5.32 1.90
C GLY A 187 -5.99 -5.77 0.62
N THR A 188 -6.79 -4.90 0.00
CA THR A 188 -7.60 -5.24 -1.17
C THR A 188 -6.84 -5.09 -2.49
N ALA A 189 -6.50 -3.87 -2.90
CA ALA A 189 -5.72 -3.63 -4.12
C ALA A 189 -4.33 -4.27 -4.05
N GLY A 190 -3.76 -4.38 -2.84
CA GLY A 190 -2.47 -5.03 -2.60
C GLY A 190 -2.42 -6.49 -2.99
N THR A 191 -3.53 -7.21 -2.91
CA THR A 191 -3.61 -8.61 -3.38
C THR A 191 -3.38 -8.71 -4.88
N LEU A 192 -3.94 -7.78 -5.67
CA LEU A 192 -3.73 -7.68 -7.12
C LEU A 192 -2.30 -7.22 -7.45
N ALA A 193 -1.76 -6.27 -6.68
CA ALA A 193 -0.39 -5.79 -6.81
C ALA A 193 0.64 -6.92 -6.62
N ALA A 194 0.47 -7.71 -5.58
CA ALA A 194 1.31 -8.89 -5.30
C ALA A 194 1.21 -9.92 -6.43
N ALA A 195 -0.02 -10.22 -6.91
CA ALA A 195 -0.24 -11.14 -8.01
C ALA A 195 0.43 -10.66 -9.31
N ALA A 196 0.39 -9.37 -9.60
CA ALA A 196 1.03 -8.77 -10.77
C ALA A 196 2.56 -8.90 -10.71
N ALA A 197 3.17 -8.51 -9.58
CA ALA A 197 4.62 -8.59 -9.42
C ALA A 197 5.15 -10.03 -9.52
N VAL A 198 4.50 -10.96 -8.82
CA VAL A 198 4.86 -12.39 -8.86
C VAL A 198 4.57 -12.99 -10.22
N GLY A 199 3.42 -12.67 -10.83
CA GLY A 199 3.04 -13.14 -12.16
C GLY A 199 4.04 -12.72 -13.23
N TRP A 200 4.59 -11.50 -13.14
CA TRP A 200 5.65 -11.04 -14.04
C TRP A 200 6.94 -11.87 -13.87
N LEU A 201 7.36 -12.13 -12.63
CA LEU A 201 8.54 -12.97 -12.33
C LEU A 201 8.36 -14.40 -12.85
N LEU A 202 7.16 -14.95 -12.73
CA LEU A 202 6.81 -16.28 -13.24
C LEU A 202 6.57 -16.29 -14.76
N LYS A 203 6.74 -15.14 -15.45
CA LYS A 203 6.58 -14.99 -16.90
C LYS A 203 5.18 -15.37 -17.40
N LEU A 204 4.15 -15.01 -16.61
CA LEU A 204 2.77 -15.21 -17.04
C LEU A 204 2.48 -14.40 -18.32
N ASN A 205 1.81 -15.00 -19.29
CA ASN A 205 1.26 -14.25 -20.42
C ASN A 205 0.01 -13.47 -20.00
N ALA A 206 -0.52 -12.59 -20.87
CA ALA A 206 -1.65 -11.73 -20.54
C ALA A 206 -2.92 -12.51 -20.14
N ALA A 207 -3.18 -13.67 -20.74
CA ALA A 207 -4.32 -14.51 -20.39
C ALA A 207 -4.15 -15.12 -18.99
N GLN A 208 -2.98 -15.65 -18.68
CA GLN A 208 -2.64 -16.16 -17.35
C GLN A 208 -2.65 -15.04 -16.30
N MET A 209 -2.18 -13.83 -16.65
CA MET A 209 -2.23 -12.67 -15.76
C MET A 209 -3.67 -12.29 -15.40
N ARG A 210 -4.62 -12.35 -16.36
CA ARG A 210 -6.05 -12.17 -16.07
C ARG A 210 -6.58 -13.22 -15.11
N HIS A 211 -6.18 -14.50 -15.24
CA HIS A 211 -6.53 -15.55 -14.29
C HIS A 211 -5.92 -15.30 -12.91
N ALA A 212 -4.68 -14.82 -12.84
CA ALA A 212 -4.07 -14.42 -11.59
C ALA A 212 -4.86 -13.28 -10.92
N PHE A 213 -5.26 -12.25 -11.67
CA PHE A 213 -6.11 -11.16 -11.16
C PHE A 213 -7.46 -11.68 -10.68
N GLY A 214 -8.12 -12.58 -11.42
CA GLY A 214 -9.38 -13.18 -11.01
C GLY A 214 -9.28 -13.95 -9.70
N SER A 215 -8.20 -14.73 -9.53
CA SER A 215 -7.94 -15.49 -8.31
C SER A 215 -7.50 -14.61 -7.14
N ALA A 216 -6.76 -13.52 -7.40
CA ALA A 216 -6.35 -12.55 -6.40
C ALA A 216 -7.55 -11.71 -5.93
N GLY A 217 -8.36 -11.21 -6.86
CA GLY A 217 -9.50 -10.36 -6.54
C GLY A 217 -10.55 -11.05 -5.67
N THR A 218 -10.80 -12.33 -5.88
CA THR A 218 -11.74 -13.10 -5.03
C THR A 218 -11.24 -13.30 -3.59
N GLN A 219 -9.94 -13.05 -3.33
CA GLN A 219 -9.30 -13.12 -2.01
C GLN A 219 -9.02 -11.74 -1.39
N SER A 220 -9.35 -10.66 -2.11
CA SER A 220 -9.13 -9.29 -1.62
C SER A 220 -9.91 -9.02 -0.34
N ALA A 221 -9.22 -8.61 0.73
CA ALA A 221 -9.81 -8.45 2.06
C ALA A 221 -9.10 -7.34 2.85
N GLY A 222 -9.77 -6.87 3.90
CA GLY A 222 -9.23 -5.91 4.86
C GLY A 222 -10.28 -4.86 5.25
N LEU A 223 -10.76 -4.92 6.50
CA LEU A 223 -11.77 -4.00 7.04
C LEU A 223 -11.15 -3.03 8.03
N TRP A 224 -11.61 -1.76 8.05
CA TRP A 224 -11.13 -0.74 8.97
C TRP A 224 -11.58 -0.91 10.42
N GLU A 225 -12.48 -1.84 10.73
CA GLU A 225 -13.05 -2.00 12.08
C GLU A 225 -11.96 -2.18 13.18
N PHE A 226 -10.79 -2.73 12.82
CA PHE A 226 -9.68 -2.90 13.76
C PHE A 226 -9.20 -1.59 14.42
N LEU A 227 -9.38 -0.43 13.78
CA LEU A 227 -8.97 0.86 14.35
C LEU A 227 -9.73 1.18 15.65
N ARG A 228 -10.99 0.76 15.78
CA ARG A 228 -11.84 1.06 16.93
C ARG A 228 -11.35 0.41 18.22
N THR A 229 -10.67 -0.73 18.09
CA THR A 229 -10.18 -1.52 19.23
C THR A 229 -8.67 -1.65 19.26
N ALA A 230 -7.94 -0.96 18.36
CA ALA A 230 -6.49 -1.09 18.18
C ALA A 230 -6.05 -2.55 17.98
N ALA A 231 -6.85 -3.35 17.25
CA ALA A 231 -6.52 -4.74 16.96
C ALA A 231 -5.35 -4.85 15.96
N ASP A 232 -4.69 -6.00 15.94
CA ASP A 232 -3.48 -6.27 15.15
C ASP A 232 -3.74 -6.50 13.65
N SER A 233 -4.97 -6.34 13.18
CA SER A 233 -5.40 -6.76 11.84
C SER A 233 -4.69 -6.02 10.71
N LYS A 234 -4.14 -4.82 10.94
CA LYS A 234 -3.44 -4.06 9.91
C LYS A 234 -2.25 -4.83 9.33
N GLN A 235 -1.44 -5.47 10.20
CA GLN A 235 -0.31 -6.30 9.79
C GLN A 235 -0.77 -7.61 9.13
N LEU A 236 -1.92 -8.12 9.52
CA LEU A 236 -2.53 -9.29 8.87
C LEU A 236 -3.03 -8.96 7.46
N HIS A 237 -3.52 -7.74 7.20
CA HIS A 237 -3.95 -7.33 5.87
C HIS A 237 -2.81 -7.37 4.85
N THR A 238 -1.63 -6.84 5.19
CA THR A 238 -0.46 -6.88 4.30
C THR A 238 0.08 -8.30 4.13
N ALA A 239 0.16 -9.06 5.21
CA ALA A 239 0.56 -10.46 5.21
C ALA A 239 -0.34 -11.30 4.30
N HIS A 240 -1.67 -11.16 4.46
CA HIS A 240 -2.67 -11.84 3.63
C HIS A 240 -2.56 -11.41 2.16
N ALA A 241 -2.51 -10.11 1.87
CA ALA A 241 -2.44 -9.61 0.50
C ALA A 241 -1.21 -10.16 -0.25
N ALA A 242 -0.04 -10.15 0.39
CA ALA A 242 1.19 -10.70 -0.18
C ALA A 242 1.07 -12.21 -0.45
N GLY A 243 0.58 -12.97 0.52
CA GLY A 243 0.40 -14.43 0.40
C GLY A 243 -0.66 -14.83 -0.61
N ALA A 244 -1.82 -14.17 -0.60
CA ALA A 244 -2.93 -14.46 -1.51
C ALA A 244 -2.59 -14.09 -2.95
N GLY A 245 -1.92 -12.95 -3.18
CA GLY A 245 -1.46 -12.55 -4.51
C GLY A 245 -0.39 -13.50 -5.06
N LEU A 246 0.60 -13.88 -4.23
CA LEU A 246 1.59 -14.89 -4.61
C LEU A 246 0.92 -16.22 -4.99
N THR A 247 0.00 -16.70 -4.16
CA THR A 247 -0.76 -17.93 -4.42
C THR A 247 -1.52 -17.85 -5.75
N ALA A 248 -2.20 -16.73 -6.01
CA ALA A 248 -2.96 -16.53 -7.24
C ALA A 248 -2.07 -16.60 -8.50
N ALA A 249 -0.86 -16.01 -8.44
CA ALA A 249 0.10 -16.05 -9.55
C ALA A 249 0.64 -17.46 -9.81
N TYR A 250 1.00 -18.20 -8.76
CA TYR A 250 1.47 -19.60 -8.90
C TYR A 250 0.38 -20.51 -9.45
N LEU A 251 -0.86 -20.38 -8.97
CA LEU A 251 -2.00 -21.16 -9.50
C LEU A 251 -2.25 -20.85 -10.98
N ALA A 252 -2.19 -19.58 -11.37
CA ALA A 252 -2.35 -19.20 -12.78
C ALA A 252 -1.21 -19.72 -13.66
N ALA A 253 0.02 -19.80 -13.15
CA ALA A 253 1.15 -20.40 -13.84
C ALA A 253 0.90 -21.89 -14.11
N ASP A 254 0.22 -22.59 -13.20
CA ASP A 254 -0.15 -24.02 -13.33
C ASP A 254 -1.48 -24.25 -14.09
N GLY A 255 -2.07 -23.19 -14.66
CA GLY A 255 -3.28 -23.28 -15.48
C GLY A 255 -4.61 -23.15 -14.73
N PHE A 256 -4.57 -22.77 -13.44
CA PHE A 256 -5.79 -22.49 -12.68
C PHE A 256 -6.52 -21.27 -13.23
N THR A 257 -7.85 -21.37 -13.40
CA THR A 257 -8.64 -20.29 -13.99
C THR A 257 -9.29 -19.41 -12.92
N GLY A 258 -9.13 -18.09 -13.06
CA GLY A 258 -9.80 -17.07 -12.25
C GLY A 258 -10.87 -16.32 -13.05
N ALA A 259 -11.71 -15.56 -12.35
CA ALA A 259 -12.79 -14.79 -12.94
C ALA A 259 -12.27 -13.70 -13.87
N GLN A 260 -12.62 -13.74 -15.16
CA GLN A 260 -12.12 -12.81 -16.18
C GLN A 260 -12.59 -11.35 -15.98
N ALA A 261 -13.81 -11.17 -15.44
CA ALA A 261 -14.42 -9.87 -15.15
C ALA A 261 -14.36 -9.55 -13.66
N ILE A 262 -13.24 -9.85 -12.99
CA ILE A 262 -13.09 -9.65 -11.54
C ILE A 262 -13.21 -8.18 -11.12
N PHE A 263 -12.81 -7.24 -11.96
CA PHE A 263 -12.86 -5.82 -11.63
C PHE A 263 -14.30 -5.26 -11.72
N ASP A 264 -14.91 -5.32 -12.89
CA ASP A 264 -16.15 -4.63 -13.26
C ASP A 264 -17.35 -5.54 -13.54
N GLY A 265 -17.19 -6.85 -13.37
CA GLY A 265 -18.28 -7.81 -13.51
C GLY A 265 -19.40 -7.58 -12.48
N LYS A 266 -20.59 -8.09 -12.76
CA LYS A 266 -21.78 -7.92 -11.90
C LYS A 266 -21.59 -8.38 -10.45
N GLN A 267 -20.62 -9.24 -10.19
CA GLN A 267 -20.22 -9.75 -8.86
C GLN A 267 -18.73 -9.57 -8.64
N GLY A 268 -18.12 -8.58 -9.31
CA GLY A 268 -16.70 -8.22 -9.18
C GLY A 268 -16.44 -7.22 -8.07
N LEU A 269 -15.18 -6.73 -8.02
CA LEU A 269 -14.71 -5.82 -6.98
C LEU A 269 -15.49 -4.50 -6.94
N ALA A 270 -15.81 -3.90 -8.09
CA ALA A 270 -16.63 -2.69 -8.14
C ALA A 270 -17.98 -2.92 -7.47
N ALA A 271 -18.70 -3.97 -7.87
CA ALA A 271 -20.03 -4.26 -7.34
C ALA A 271 -20.03 -4.59 -5.85
N GLY A 272 -18.97 -5.28 -5.36
CA GLY A 272 -18.90 -5.74 -3.97
C GLY A 272 -18.27 -4.75 -2.99
N MET A 273 -17.45 -3.80 -3.47
CA MET A 273 -16.58 -3.03 -2.59
C MET A 273 -16.59 -1.51 -2.84
N SER A 274 -17.32 -1.00 -3.85
CA SER A 274 -17.30 0.42 -4.18
C SER A 274 -18.64 0.90 -4.73
N SER A 275 -18.96 2.16 -4.50
CA SER A 275 -20.10 2.85 -5.11
C SER A 275 -19.68 3.95 -6.10
N ASP A 276 -18.40 4.21 -6.24
CA ASP A 276 -17.81 5.23 -7.12
C ASP A 276 -16.63 4.68 -7.95
N ALA A 277 -16.61 3.36 -8.19
CA ALA A 277 -15.58 2.72 -9.01
C ALA A 277 -15.56 3.26 -10.44
N ASP A 278 -14.35 3.56 -10.95
CA ASP A 278 -14.12 4.05 -12.31
C ASP A 278 -13.21 3.09 -13.10
N PRO A 279 -13.77 2.22 -13.96
CA PRO A 279 -12.99 1.27 -14.77
C PRO A 279 -11.92 1.92 -15.66
N ALA A 280 -12.10 3.18 -16.08
CA ALA A 280 -11.12 3.87 -16.91
C ALA A 280 -9.77 4.04 -16.20
N LYS A 281 -9.75 4.09 -14.86
CA LYS A 281 -8.52 4.21 -14.05
C LYS A 281 -7.59 3.01 -14.19
N LEU A 282 -8.12 1.81 -14.48
CA LEU A 282 -7.32 0.60 -14.65
C LEU A 282 -6.30 0.73 -15.80
N SER A 283 -6.62 1.46 -16.85
CA SER A 283 -5.77 1.56 -18.04
C SER A 283 -5.31 2.98 -18.37
N ALA A 284 -5.72 3.99 -17.60
CA ALA A 284 -5.41 5.39 -17.88
C ALA A 284 -3.89 5.64 -17.92
N GLY A 285 -3.37 6.04 -19.08
CA GLY A 285 -1.97 6.43 -19.27
C GLY A 285 -0.94 5.30 -19.08
N LEU A 286 -1.31 4.03 -19.23
CA LEU A 286 -0.37 2.91 -19.18
C LEU A 286 0.83 3.12 -20.09
N GLY A 287 2.05 2.97 -19.54
CA GLY A 287 3.32 3.18 -20.26
C GLY A 287 3.73 4.65 -20.47
N ASN A 288 2.86 5.62 -20.13
CA ASN A 288 3.15 7.05 -20.21
C ASN A 288 3.12 7.73 -18.83
N ARG A 289 2.10 7.47 -18.04
CA ARG A 289 2.02 7.83 -16.63
C ARG A 289 2.60 6.67 -15.79
N TRP A 290 3.53 6.98 -14.95
CA TRP A 290 4.14 6.03 -14.03
C TRP A 290 3.68 6.32 -12.61
N ALA A 291 2.65 5.59 -12.17
CA ALA A 291 2.03 5.77 -10.86
C ALA A 291 3.00 5.50 -9.69
N LEU A 292 3.98 4.61 -9.89
CA LEU A 292 5.07 4.40 -8.94
C LEU A 292 5.80 5.72 -8.61
N ALA A 293 6.05 6.57 -9.61
CA ALA A 293 6.76 7.83 -9.41
C ALA A 293 5.94 8.85 -8.57
N GLU A 294 4.64 8.67 -8.48
CA GLU A 294 3.72 9.50 -7.70
C GLU A 294 3.59 9.05 -6.23
N THR A 295 4.34 8.03 -5.81
CA THR A 295 4.33 7.49 -4.45
C THR A 295 5.12 8.39 -3.50
N SER A 296 4.58 8.61 -2.30
CA SER A 296 5.16 9.43 -1.25
C SER A 296 5.92 8.58 -0.23
N PHE A 297 7.02 9.11 0.31
CA PHE A 297 7.66 8.58 1.52
C PHE A 297 6.97 9.11 2.77
N LYS A 298 6.91 8.33 3.83
CA LYS A 298 6.52 8.85 5.14
C LYS A 298 7.71 9.48 5.86
N PHE A 299 7.59 10.76 6.20
CA PHE A 299 8.58 11.48 7.00
C PHE A 299 8.34 11.32 8.50
N HIS A 300 7.07 11.35 8.94
CA HIS A 300 6.66 11.07 10.32
C HIS A 300 6.22 9.61 10.49
N ALA A 301 6.44 9.03 11.68
CA ALA A 301 6.08 7.64 11.99
C ALA A 301 4.59 7.48 12.38
N SER A 302 3.69 8.06 11.59
CA SER A 302 2.27 8.17 11.90
C SER A 302 1.38 7.92 10.67
N CYS A 303 0.09 7.91 10.88
CA CYS A 303 -0.89 7.87 9.81
C CYS A 303 -0.68 9.05 8.84
N ARG A 304 -0.74 8.79 7.53
CA ARG A 304 -0.51 9.82 6.51
C ARG A 304 -1.42 11.05 6.69
N HIS A 305 -2.64 10.87 7.16
CA HIS A 305 -3.57 11.97 7.41
C HIS A 305 -3.07 13.03 8.41
N THR A 306 -2.07 12.72 9.24
CA THR A 306 -1.50 13.67 10.20
C THR A 306 -0.37 14.52 9.60
N HIS A 307 0.33 14.03 8.56
CA HIS A 307 1.55 14.64 8.03
C HIS A 307 1.36 16.08 7.55
N PRO A 308 0.29 16.42 6.79
CA PRO A 308 0.14 17.78 6.30
C PRO A 308 0.07 18.83 7.42
N ALA A 309 -0.71 18.55 8.47
CA ALA A 309 -0.81 19.43 9.64
C ALA A 309 0.47 19.45 10.48
N ALA A 310 1.17 18.29 10.59
CA ALA A 310 2.45 18.18 11.29
C ALA A 310 3.52 19.07 10.64
N ASP A 311 3.66 18.99 9.32
CA ASP A 311 4.61 19.82 8.57
C ASP A 311 4.28 21.32 8.67
N ALA A 312 2.98 21.65 8.56
CA ALA A 312 2.54 23.05 8.68
C ALA A 312 2.82 23.61 10.09
N LEU A 313 2.55 22.84 11.16
CA LEU A 313 2.87 23.27 12.52
C LEU A 313 4.38 23.38 12.74
N GLN A 314 5.16 22.41 12.27
CA GLN A 314 6.62 22.42 12.40
C GLN A 314 7.23 23.64 11.69
N ALA A 315 6.77 23.96 10.49
CA ALA A 315 7.20 25.13 9.74
C ALA A 315 6.87 26.43 10.49
N LEU A 316 5.62 26.57 10.97
CA LEU A 316 5.16 27.75 11.73
C LEU A 316 5.97 27.94 13.02
N MET A 317 6.16 26.89 13.81
CA MET A 317 6.91 26.98 15.07
C MET A 317 8.37 27.36 14.83
N ARG A 318 8.98 26.85 13.75
CA ARG A 318 10.36 27.22 13.37
C ARG A 318 10.45 28.65 12.89
N GLU A 319 9.54 29.10 12.03
CA GLU A 319 9.53 30.51 11.50
C GLU A 319 9.37 31.53 12.59
N HIS A 320 8.48 31.29 13.55
CA HIS A 320 8.20 32.21 14.64
C HIS A 320 8.96 31.91 15.94
N GLN A 321 9.88 30.92 15.94
CA GLN A 321 10.65 30.48 17.10
C GLN A 321 9.77 30.20 18.33
N LEU A 322 8.62 29.58 18.12
CA LEU A 322 7.64 29.29 19.16
C LEU A 322 8.05 28.06 19.98
N ALA A 323 8.03 28.19 21.30
CA ALA A 323 8.06 27.07 22.22
C ALA A 323 6.63 26.48 22.41
N ALA A 324 6.54 25.24 22.85
CA ALA A 324 5.26 24.54 23.01
C ALA A 324 4.34 25.20 24.06
N ASP A 325 4.91 25.83 25.10
CA ASP A 325 4.19 26.54 26.16
C ASP A 325 3.64 27.89 25.69
N ALA A 326 4.24 28.49 24.68
CA ALA A 326 3.74 29.74 24.06
C ALA A 326 2.50 29.52 23.20
N VAL A 327 2.08 28.25 22.94
CA VAL A 327 0.89 27.90 22.16
C VAL A 327 -0.30 27.73 23.12
N ALA A 328 -1.37 28.50 22.90
CA ALA A 328 -2.65 28.34 23.62
C ALA A 328 -3.62 27.37 22.92
N GLN A 329 -3.70 27.43 21.59
CA GLN A 329 -4.60 26.59 20.78
C GLN A 329 -4.02 26.34 19.40
N VAL A 330 -4.31 25.15 18.85
CA VAL A 330 -4.02 24.77 17.45
C VAL A 330 -5.30 24.27 16.78
N THR A 331 -5.65 24.84 15.64
CA THR A 331 -6.72 24.33 14.78
C THR A 331 -6.09 23.76 13.52
N ALA A 332 -6.18 22.44 13.35
CA ALA A 332 -5.79 21.74 12.15
C ALA A 332 -6.97 21.67 11.18
N GLN A 333 -6.81 22.29 10.02
CA GLN A 333 -7.83 22.33 8.96
C GLN A 333 -7.56 21.15 8.03
N VAL A 334 -8.51 20.19 7.97
CA VAL A 334 -8.31 18.88 7.35
C VAL A 334 -9.46 18.49 6.42
N HIS A 335 -9.27 17.45 5.62
CA HIS A 335 -10.31 16.84 4.79
C HIS A 335 -11.15 15.82 5.59
N GLN A 336 -12.35 15.47 5.06
CA GLN A 336 -13.27 14.57 5.75
C GLN A 336 -12.66 13.21 6.07
N GLY A 337 -11.86 12.64 5.15
CA GLY A 337 -11.18 11.36 5.40
C GLY A 337 -10.22 11.38 6.59
N ALA A 338 -9.61 12.53 6.90
CA ALA A 338 -8.80 12.67 8.12
C ALA A 338 -9.68 12.66 9.37
N ILE A 339 -10.83 13.34 9.35
CA ILE A 339 -11.79 13.33 10.45
C ILE A 339 -12.31 11.91 10.70
N ASP A 340 -12.65 11.17 9.65
CA ASP A 340 -13.18 9.81 9.73
C ASP A 340 -12.17 8.82 10.35
N VAL A 341 -10.89 8.97 10.01
CA VAL A 341 -9.81 8.04 10.44
C VAL A 341 -9.20 8.44 11.79
N LEU A 342 -8.95 9.73 12.01
CA LEU A 342 -8.23 10.23 13.19
C LEU A 342 -9.17 10.67 14.30
N GLY A 343 -10.38 11.13 13.98
CA GLY A 343 -11.34 11.68 14.93
C GLY A 343 -11.69 10.76 16.10
N PRO A 344 -11.80 9.44 15.91
CA PRO A 344 -12.06 8.51 17.03
C PRO A 344 -10.92 8.40 18.06
N VAL A 345 -9.68 8.83 17.72
CA VAL A 345 -8.50 8.63 18.57
C VAL A 345 -8.10 9.94 19.25
N VAL A 346 -8.87 10.33 20.27
CA VAL A 346 -8.63 11.56 21.05
C VAL A 346 -7.61 11.32 22.18
N ASP A 347 -7.78 10.22 22.94
CA ASP A 347 -6.89 9.84 24.06
C ASP A 347 -6.27 8.46 23.82
N PRO A 348 -5.14 8.39 23.09
CA PRO A 348 -4.53 7.11 22.75
C PRO A 348 -3.98 6.39 23.97
N GLN A 349 -4.31 5.09 24.11
CA GLN A 349 -3.85 4.22 25.19
C GLN A 349 -2.63 3.38 24.78
N THR A 350 -2.32 3.32 23.48
CA THR A 350 -1.20 2.56 22.93
C THR A 350 -0.40 3.40 21.94
N VAL A 351 0.86 3.04 21.71
CA VAL A 351 1.70 3.66 20.66
C VAL A 351 1.02 3.57 19.29
N HIS A 352 0.35 2.45 19.00
CA HIS A 352 -0.37 2.29 17.73
C HIS A 352 -1.50 3.32 17.59
N GLN A 353 -2.33 3.52 18.62
CA GLN A 353 -3.35 4.55 18.62
C GLN A 353 -2.76 5.96 18.54
N ALA A 354 -1.64 6.20 19.24
CA ALA A 354 -0.96 7.51 19.21
C ALA A 354 -0.57 7.94 17.80
N LYS A 355 -0.14 7.00 16.94
CA LYS A 355 0.19 7.25 15.54
C LYS A 355 -1.03 7.63 14.67
N PHE A 356 -2.23 7.43 15.17
CA PHE A 356 -3.51 7.83 14.55
C PHE A 356 -4.20 9.00 15.29
N SER A 357 -3.54 9.60 16.28
CA SER A 357 -4.03 10.77 17.02
C SER A 357 -3.36 12.04 16.50
N ILE A 358 -4.10 12.90 15.81
CA ILE A 358 -3.52 14.16 15.31
C ILE A 358 -2.98 15.04 16.44
N GLY A 359 -3.72 15.12 17.56
CA GLY A 359 -3.29 15.91 18.70
C GLY A 359 -1.96 15.40 19.29
N THR A 360 -1.78 14.07 19.38
CA THR A 360 -0.52 13.49 19.87
C THR A 360 0.62 13.72 18.88
N VAL A 361 0.39 13.57 17.57
CA VAL A 361 1.41 13.85 16.55
C VAL A 361 1.86 15.30 16.60
N LEU A 362 0.92 16.24 16.66
CA LEU A 362 1.25 17.67 16.76
C LEU A 362 1.90 18.01 18.11
N GLY A 363 1.53 17.31 19.17
CA GLY A 363 2.18 17.43 20.48
C GLY A 363 3.65 16.97 20.46
N LEU A 364 3.95 15.85 19.80
CA LEU A 364 5.33 15.39 19.61
C LEU A 364 6.14 16.37 18.77
N ILE A 365 5.58 16.89 17.68
CA ILE A 365 6.22 17.93 16.86
C ILE A 365 6.54 19.18 17.72
N ALA A 366 5.58 19.62 18.52
CA ALA A 366 5.75 20.85 19.31
C ALA A 366 6.77 20.69 20.45
N VAL A 367 6.79 19.53 21.11
CA VAL A 367 7.63 19.29 22.30
C VAL A 367 9.00 18.73 21.94
N GLN A 368 9.07 17.82 20.95
CA GLN A 368 10.30 17.10 20.59
C GLN A 368 10.91 17.59 19.25
N GLY A 369 10.18 18.39 18.49
CA GLY A 369 10.58 18.81 17.15
C GLY A 369 10.41 17.75 16.06
N SER A 370 10.01 16.53 16.42
CA SER A 370 9.81 15.39 15.49
C SER A 370 8.77 14.41 16.03
N ALA A 371 8.16 13.63 15.12
CA ALA A 371 7.24 12.53 15.43
C ALA A 371 7.73 11.22 14.77
N GLY A 372 8.91 10.78 15.20
CA GLY A 372 9.54 9.53 14.79
C GLY A 372 9.19 8.36 15.71
N LEU A 373 9.74 7.16 15.43
CA LEU A 373 9.46 5.95 16.21
C LEU A 373 9.87 6.09 17.68
N THR A 374 11.04 6.67 17.93
CA THR A 374 11.60 6.84 19.28
C THR A 374 10.74 7.79 20.11
N GLU A 375 10.30 8.89 19.51
CA GLU A 375 9.46 9.89 20.17
C GLU A 375 8.08 9.30 20.53
N PHE A 376 7.50 8.48 19.65
CA PHE A 376 6.28 7.78 19.99
C PHE A 376 6.46 6.78 21.15
N ASP A 377 7.53 5.98 21.14
CA ASP A 377 7.76 4.99 22.20
C ASP A 377 8.04 5.64 23.56
N ALA A 378 8.77 6.76 23.58
CA ALA A 378 9.19 7.41 24.81
C ALA A 378 8.14 8.38 25.39
N ASP A 379 7.49 9.17 24.52
CA ASP A 379 6.89 10.44 24.96
C ASP A 379 5.41 10.62 24.64
N TYR A 380 4.74 9.72 23.91
CA TYR A 380 3.36 9.93 23.48
C TYR A 380 2.36 10.19 24.64
N ARG A 381 2.71 9.77 25.86
CA ARG A 381 1.95 10.04 27.10
C ARG A 381 2.70 10.91 28.11
N SER A 382 3.77 11.57 27.70
CA SER A 382 4.42 12.53 28.59
C SER A 382 3.45 13.70 28.92
N PRO A 383 3.50 14.28 30.13
CA PRO A 383 2.60 15.38 30.49
C PRO A 383 2.67 16.56 29.52
N ALA A 384 3.84 16.85 28.96
CA ALA A 384 4.03 17.94 28.00
C ALA A 384 3.29 17.65 26.68
N VAL A 385 3.42 16.43 26.13
CA VAL A 385 2.76 16.02 24.89
C VAL A 385 1.25 15.94 25.08
N MET A 386 0.77 15.35 26.19
CA MET A 386 -0.66 15.27 26.51
C MET A 386 -1.26 16.68 26.67
N GLY A 387 -0.58 17.55 27.41
CA GLY A 387 -1.03 18.94 27.59
C GLY A 387 -1.07 19.74 26.29
N PHE A 388 -0.17 19.47 25.33
CA PHE A 388 -0.25 20.05 24.00
C PHE A 388 -1.36 19.43 23.15
N ARG A 389 -1.51 18.11 23.18
CA ARG A 389 -2.58 17.37 22.50
C ARG A 389 -3.95 17.98 22.76
N ASP A 390 -4.22 18.30 24.02
CA ASP A 390 -5.53 18.80 24.48
C ASP A 390 -5.82 20.23 23.97
N LYS A 391 -4.83 20.92 23.39
CA LYS A 391 -4.99 22.22 22.72
C LYS A 391 -5.33 22.09 21.22
N VAL A 392 -5.31 20.88 20.66
CA VAL A 392 -5.48 20.63 19.22
C VAL A 392 -6.91 20.27 18.87
N ALA A 393 -7.50 20.98 17.92
CA ALA A 393 -8.78 20.67 17.32
C ALA A 393 -8.63 20.42 15.81
N MET A 394 -9.42 19.45 15.27
CA MET A 394 -9.58 19.27 13.82
C MET A 394 -10.87 19.94 13.36
N VAL A 395 -10.80 20.64 12.22
CA VAL A 395 -11.97 21.19 11.55
C VAL A 395 -11.95 20.84 10.06
N LEU A 396 -13.12 20.60 9.47
CA LEU A 396 -13.25 20.40 8.04
C LEU A 396 -12.94 21.71 7.31
N ASP A 397 -12.02 21.65 6.32
CA ASP A 397 -11.74 22.76 5.41
C ASP A 397 -12.16 22.37 3.99
N THR A 398 -13.00 23.19 3.37
CA THR A 398 -13.58 22.88 2.05
C THR A 398 -12.52 22.77 0.95
N GLU A 399 -11.49 23.64 0.96
CA GLU A 399 -10.41 23.57 -0.04
C GLU A 399 -9.58 22.30 0.14
N VAL A 400 -9.24 21.97 1.39
CA VAL A 400 -8.46 20.76 1.71
C VAL A 400 -9.25 19.50 1.34
N ASP A 401 -10.56 19.48 1.60
CA ASP A 401 -11.41 18.32 1.25
C ASP A 401 -11.61 18.16 -0.25
N GLN A 402 -11.77 19.25 -0.99
CA GLN A 402 -11.89 19.21 -2.45
C GLN A 402 -10.59 18.81 -3.13
N ALA A 403 -9.44 19.14 -2.56
CA ALA A 403 -8.13 18.74 -3.09
C ALA A 403 -7.82 17.25 -2.84
N TYR A 404 -8.36 16.68 -1.77
CA TYR A 404 -8.13 15.29 -1.38
C TYR A 404 -8.88 14.30 -2.30
N PRO A 405 -8.31 13.17 -2.70
CA PRO A 405 -6.97 12.65 -2.36
C PRO A 405 -5.85 13.07 -3.33
N ALA A 406 -6.16 13.84 -4.37
CA ALA A 406 -5.17 14.22 -5.39
C ALA A 406 -4.03 15.08 -4.80
N ARG A 407 -4.34 15.96 -3.84
CA ARG A 407 -3.36 16.77 -3.09
C ARG A 407 -3.67 16.71 -1.59
N TRP A 408 -2.62 16.65 -0.80
CA TRP A 408 -2.71 16.55 0.65
C TRP A 408 -2.25 17.86 1.31
N ILE A 409 -3.10 18.88 1.23
CA ILE A 409 -2.81 20.22 1.76
C ILE A 409 -2.88 20.20 3.30
N GLY A 410 -1.88 20.77 3.94
CA GLY A 410 -1.84 21.03 5.38
C GLY A 410 -2.11 22.50 5.69
N LYS A 411 -3.05 22.79 6.59
CA LYS A 411 -3.28 24.12 7.12
C LYS A 411 -3.41 24.04 8.64
N VAL A 412 -2.74 24.94 9.33
CA VAL A 412 -2.89 25.12 10.77
C VAL A 412 -3.09 26.59 11.12
N GLN A 413 -3.92 26.83 12.11
CA GLN A 413 -4.04 28.12 12.79
C GLN A 413 -3.60 27.93 14.24
N VAL A 414 -2.74 28.81 14.72
CA VAL A 414 -2.20 28.79 16.08
C VAL A 414 -2.55 30.09 16.79
N THR A 415 -3.19 29.97 17.95
CA THR A 415 -3.36 31.07 18.88
C THR A 415 -2.25 30.96 19.94
N THR A 416 -1.46 31.96 20.10
CA THR A 416 -0.40 32.02 21.13
C THR A 416 -0.96 32.50 22.48
N THR A 417 -0.23 32.24 23.58
CA THR A 417 -0.63 32.68 24.94
C THR A 417 -0.66 34.18 25.10
N ASP A 418 0.11 34.94 24.27
CA ASP A 418 0.08 36.40 24.21
C ASP A 418 -0.98 36.97 23.24
N GLY A 419 -1.83 36.10 22.66
CA GLY A 419 -2.99 36.46 21.84
C GLY A 419 -2.71 36.64 20.35
N ARG A 420 -1.50 36.38 19.84
CA ARG A 420 -1.22 36.41 18.40
C ARG A 420 -1.95 35.28 17.66
N GLN A 421 -2.44 35.57 16.46
CA GLN A 421 -3.02 34.59 15.53
C GLN A 421 -2.01 34.36 14.42
N LEU A 422 -1.53 33.12 14.30
CA LEU A 422 -0.55 32.72 13.30
C LEU A 422 -1.14 31.63 12.44
N SER A 423 -0.75 31.54 11.17
CA SER A 423 -1.21 30.49 10.27
C SER A 423 -0.09 29.99 9.38
N ALA A 424 -0.11 28.70 9.06
CA ALA A 424 0.80 28.12 8.08
C ALA A 424 0.05 27.21 7.13
N ARG A 425 0.59 27.09 5.92
CA ARG A 425 0.10 26.23 4.85
C ARG A 425 1.26 25.45 4.23
N VAL A 426 1.00 24.18 3.97
CA VAL A 426 1.88 23.29 3.20
C VAL A 426 1.04 22.66 2.09
N ASP A 427 1.42 22.89 0.84
CA ASP A 427 0.71 22.31 -0.32
C ASP A 427 1.16 20.89 -0.63
N GLU A 428 2.40 20.56 -0.34
CA GLU A 428 3.01 19.24 -0.51
C GLU A 428 3.85 18.88 0.71
N PRO A 429 3.36 18.00 1.59
CA PRO A 429 4.09 17.54 2.76
C PRO A 429 5.43 16.87 2.41
N LYS A 430 6.39 16.91 3.32
CA LYS A 430 7.69 16.27 3.17
C LYS A 430 7.53 14.78 2.88
N GLY A 431 8.18 14.33 1.82
CA GLY A 431 8.08 12.98 1.27
C GLY A 431 7.18 12.84 0.06
N ASP A 432 6.30 13.81 -0.23
CA ASP A 432 5.49 13.83 -1.46
C ASP A 432 6.36 14.02 -2.71
N PRO A 433 5.90 13.63 -3.91
CA PRO A 433 6.69 13.73 -5.13
C PRO A 433 7.28 15.11 -5.41
N GLY A 434 6.54 16.19 -5.15
CA GLY A 434 7.02 17.57 -5.33
C GLY A 434 7.90 18.09 -4.17
N ASN A 435 7.93 17.38 -3.03
CA ASN A 435 8.78 17.68 -1.86
C ASN A 435 9.44 16.39 -1.34
N THR A 436 10.04 15.62 -2.23
CA THR A 436 10.52 14.27 -1.93
C THR A 436 11.76 14.25 -1.04
N LEU A 437 12.09 13.07 -0.52
CA LEU A 437 13.36 12.84 0.16
C LEU A 437 14.48 12.65 -0.87
N SER A 438 15.60 13.30 -0.63
CA SER A 438 16.85 13.03 -1.33
C SER A 438 17.44 11.68 -0.90
N ARG A 439 18.33 11.07 -1.70
CA ARG A 439 19.02 9.81 -1.32
C ARG A 439 19.75 9.90 0.02
N PRO A 440 20.51 10.96 0.35
CA PRO A 440 21.07 11.11 1.71
C PRO A 440 20.02 11.14 2.82
N GLU A 441 18.85 11.77 2.61
CA GLU A 441 17.75 11.75 3.58
C GLU A 441 17.14 10.35 3.71
N LEU A 442 17.02 9.60 2.62
CA LEU A 442 16.56 8.20 2.62
C LEU A 442 17.56 7.29 3.34
N GLU A 443 18.84 7.42 3.07
CA GLU A 443 19.92 6.69 3.76
C GLU A 443 19.88 6.97 5.28
N HIS A 444 19.76 8.23 5.67
CA HIS A 444 19.62 8.61 7.08
C HIS A 444 18.35 8.01 7.70
N LYS A 445 17.21 8.06 7.01
CA LYS A 445 15.97 7.41 7.45
C LYS A 445 16.18 5.90 7.61
N ALA A 446 16.82 5.26 6.64
CA ALA A 446 17.08 3.82 6.65
C ALA A 446 17.96 3.41 7.83
N GLN A 447 19.03 4.15 8.11
CA GLN A 447 19.89 3.93 9.28
C GLN A 447 19.10 4.03 10.61
N ARG A 448 18.25 5.05 10.76
CA ARG A 448 17.41 5.22 11.96
C ARG A 448 16.41 4.08 12.14
N LEU A 449 15.75 3.66 11.07
CA LEU A 449 14.78 2.56 11.10
C LEU A 449 15.44 1.22 11.37
N ALA A 450 16.62 0.97 10.78
CA ALA A 450 17.41 -0.24 11.03
C ALA A 450 17.91 -0.33 12.47
N ALA A 451 18.36 0.78 13.05
CA ALA A 451 18.80 0.86 14.45
C ALA A 451 17.64 0.66 15.43
N TYR A 452 16.42 1.04 15.06
CA TYR A 452 15.25 0.87 15.90
C TYR A 452 15.03 -0.61 16.22
N ARG A 453 14.93 -0.95 17.50
CA ARG A 453 14.84 -2.32 18.02
C ARG A 453 15.97 -3.27 17.56
N GLY A 454 17.10 -2.72 17.12
CA GLY A 454 18.23 -3.52 16.65
C GLY A 454 17.88 -4.37 15.43
N GLY A 455 17.17 -3.81 14.47
CA GLY A 455 16.81 -4.46 13.20
C GLY A 455 18.03 -4.83 12.38
N ALA A 456 18.99 -3.90 12.26
CA ALA A 456 20.32 -4.11 11.70
C ALA A 456 21.34 -3.16 12.34
N THR A 457 22.63 -3.50 12.24
CA THR A 457 23.75 -2.61 12.57
C THR A 457 23.93 -1.55 11.45
N ALA A 458 24.64 -0.48 11.76
CA ALA A 458 24.98 0.54 10.77
C ALA A 458 25.74 -0.05 9.57
N ALA A 459 26.72 -0.91 9.81
CA ALA A 459 27.52 -1.55 8.76
C ALA A 459 26.69 -2.49 7.86
N GLU A 460 25.74 -3.25 8.43
CA GLU A 460 24.81 -4.06 7.66
C GLU A 460 23.92 -3.17 6.79
N MET A 461 23.46 -2.04 7.34
CA MET A 461 22.60 -1.11 6.59
C MET A 461 23.38 -0.39 5.47
N ASP A 462 24.62 0.01 5.70
CA ASP A 462 25.50 0.58 4.66
C ASP A 462 25.72 -0.41 3.52
N THR A 463 25.93 -1.70 3.84
CA THR A 463 26.03 -2.77 2.85
C THR A 463 24.73 -2.91 2.03
N ALA A 464 23.59 -2.92 2.71
CA ALA A 464 22.28 -3.03 2.05
C ALA A 464 21.99 -1.81 1.16
N ILE A 465 22.34 -0.59 1.59
CA ILE A 465 22.24 0.64 0.79
C ILE A 465 23.04 0.49 -0.50
N ALA A 466 24.31 0.07 -0.41
CA ALA A 466 25.16 -0.14 -1.58
C ALA A 466 24.59 -1.22 -2.53
N GLN A 467 24.04 -2.31 -1.98
CA GLN A 467 23.38 -3.36 -2.76
C GLN A 467 22.13 -2.85 -3.49
N VAL A 468 21.33 -2.01 -2.85
CA VAL A 468 20.13 -1.42 -3.48
C VAL A 468 20.51 -0.46 -4.59
N TRP A 469 21.50 0.44 -4.37
CA TRP A 469 21.94 1.38 -5.40
C TRP A 469 22.61 0.72 -6.60
N GLY A 470 23.15 -0.50 -6.43
CA GLY A 470 23.72 -1.32 -7.50
C GLY A 470 22.76 -2.37 -8.08
N LEU A 471 21.51 -2.43 -7.63
CA LEU A 471 20.63 -3.56 -7.89
C LEU A 471 20.32 -3.74 -9.38
N ALA A 472 20.12 -2.66 -10.13
CA ALA A 472 19.81 -2.72 -11.57
C ALA A 472 20.85 -3.49 -12.39
N GLN A 473 22.13 -3.53 -11.92
CA GLN A 473 23.25 -4.21 -12.57
C GLN A 473 23.55 -5.59 -11.93
N ALA A 474 22.88 -5.94 -10.84
CA ALA A 474 23.14 -7.19 -10.14
C ALA A 474 22.65 -8.41 -10.94
N ALA A 475 23.54 -9.37 -11.17
CA ALA A 475 23.21 -10.61 -11.88
C ALA A 475 22.22 -11.50 -11.12
N GLY A 476 22.11 -11.33 -9.80
CA GLY A 476 21.15 -12.02 -8.93
C GLY A 476 20.71 -11.13 -7.78
N VAL A 477 19.49 -11.35 -7.29
CA VAL A 477 18.96 -10.62 -6.13
C VAL A 477 19.72 -11.02 -4.87
N PRO A 478 20.32 -10.06 -4.12
CA PRO A 478 21.10 -10.39 -2.93
C PRO A 478 20.20 -10.90 -1.79
N ARG A 479 20.84 -11.62 -0.86
CA ARG A 479 20.30 -11.81 0.48
C ARG A 479 20.73 -10.63 1.33
N PHE A 480 19.82 -9.69 1.53
CA PHE A 480 20.06 -8.53 2.38
C PHE A 480 20.27 -8.98 3.83
N PHE A 481 21.21 -8.40 4.53
CA PHE A 481 21.46 -8.68 5.96
C PHE A 481 21.79 -10.17 6.25
N ALA A 482 22.48 -10.84 5.36
CA ALA A 482 22.92 -12.24 5.55
C ALA A 482 24.14 -12.33 6.46
#